data_ea87ee70661eb6188efaaeb1331097ef
#
_entry.id   ea87ee70661eb6188efaaeb1331097ef
#
_cell.length_a   1.000
_cell.length_b   1.000
_cell.length_c   1.000
_cell.angle_alpha   90.00
_cell.angle_beta   90.00
_cell.angle_gamma   90.00
#
_symmetry.space_group_name_H-M   'P 1'
#
loop_
_entity.id
_entity.type
_entity.pdbx_description
1 polymer ?
#
loop_
_entity_poly.entity_id
_entity_poly.type
_entity_poly.pdbx_seq_one_letter_code
_entity_poly.pdbx_strand_id
1 'polypeptide(L)'
;MAKVRLENLRKVFDVPDGEEVAIERVDTTIKDEQLTCLLGPSGCGKTTLLRMIAGLETPSEGRIHFDDDDVTGIQVQDRGISMVFQNIALFPFKSVRDNISYGLKYEEVPKDTVKQKVDDIATQLDIAEFLDQMPNQLSGGQQQRVALGRSLIRDPRVFLLDEPMSALDEQIRIRLRTELKELQRELATTTVYVTHNQEQAMALSDEIIILNDGQIEQQGTPDEIYDEPSNTFVAEFIGSPRINLFEATLEGTTLTIDGSDAGVELSETAVPESGEAGREVLLGIRPSRLRLSPESADDNLRGTVVLVEKLGQEDVAFLDCPVFDEEVRVETDRTDIEEETTYDISFDPDDVHLFDRDTGEALRPDKAAKPAQ
;
A
#
# COMPACT_ATOMS: atom_id res chain seq x y z
N MET A 1 10.74 12.94 -16.87
CA MET A 1 9.78 12.74 -15.79
C MET A 1 10.29 13.47 -14.56
N ALA A 2 9.53 13.64 -13.52
CA ALA A 2 9.97 14.48 -12.41
C ALA A 2 9.91 13.71 -11.08
N LYS A 3 10.95 13.83 -10.29
CA LYS A 3 10.95 13.45 -8.87
C LYS A 3 10.05 14.44 -8.10
N VAL A 4 9.18 13.93 -7.20
CA VAL A 4 8.33 14.77 -6.35
C VAL A 4 8.89 14.77 -4.93
N ARG A 5 9.26 15.97 -4.44
CA ARG A 5 9.74 16.13 -3.06
C ARG A 5 8.74 16.97 -2.27
N LEU A 6 8.33 16.45 -1.14
CA LEU A 6 7.46 17.09 -0.17
C LEU A 6 8.29 17.50 1.04
N GLU A 7 8.24 18.76 1.43
CA GLU A 7 9.04 19.32 2.51
C GLU A 7 8.15 19.93 3.58
N ASN A 8 8.17 19.38 4.80
CA ASN A 8 7.40 19.85 5.96
C ASN A 8 5.94 20.16 5.62
N LEU A 9 5.33 19.30 4.81
CA LEU A 9 4.02 19.55 4.25
C LEU A 9 2.94 19.39 5.32
N ARG A 10 2.13 20.44 5.53
CA ARG A 10 1.02 20.44 6.49
C ARG A 10 -0.25 20.96 5.82
N LYS A 11 -1.40 20.37 6.17
CA LYS A 11 -2.71 20.86 5.72
C LYS A 11 -3.71 20.84 6.86
N VAL A 12 -4.27 22.00 7.11
CA VAL A 12 -5.36 22.23 8.08
C VAL A 12 -6.56 22.76 7.32
N PHE A 13 -7.74 22.26 7.65
CA PHE A 13 -9.01 22.76 7.16
C PHE A 13 -9.77 23.45 8.29
N ASP A 14 -10.36 24.61 7.97
CA ASP A 14 -11.33 25.25 8.85
C ASP A 14 -12.67 24.50 8.76
N VAL A 15 -13.13 23.98 9.87
CA VAL A 15 -14.42 23.29 10.00
C VAL A 15 -15.33 24.02 10.97
N PRO A 16 -16.65 23.82 10.95
CA PRO A 16 -17.59 24.56 11.84
C PRO A 16 -17.25 24.45 13.33
N ASP A 17 -16.65 23.35 13.74
CA ASP A 17 -16.33 23.04 15.13
C ASP A 17 -14.84 23.31 15.50
N GLY A 18 -14.05 23.98 14.62
CA GLY A 18 -12.65 24.30 14.87
C GLY A 18 -11.75 24.06 13.65
N GLU A 19 -10.58 23.49 13.88
CA GLU A 19 -9.61 23.13 12.85
C GLU A 19 -9.48 21.62 12.77
N GLU A 20 -9.41 21.08 11.55
CA GLU A 20 -9.12 19.67 11.28
C GLU A 20 -7.78 19.55 10.57
N VAL A 21 -6.84 18.81 11.17
CA VAL A 21 -5.53 18.56 10.60
C VAL A 21 -5.60 17.32 9.73
N ALA A 22 -5.59 17.51 8.42
CA ALA A 22 -5.65 16.40 7.46
C ALA A 22 -4.26 15.85 7.10
N ILE A 23 -3.23 16.70 7.16
CA ILE A 23 -1.80 16.33 7.02
C ILE A 23 -1.05 17.10 8.10
N GLU A 24 -0.36 16.37 8.97
CA GLU A 24 0.32 17.00 10.11
C GLU A 24 1.73 17.49 9.74
N ARG A 25 2.58 16.60 9.24
CA ARG A 25 3.92 16.94 8.81
C ARG A 25 4.48 15.82 7.93
N VAL A 26 4.48 16.04 6.64
CA VAL A 26 4.96 15.06 5.68
C VAL A 26 6.24 15.56 5.03
N ASP A 27 7.31 14.80 5.21
CA ASP A 27 8.60 14.93 4.53
C ASP A 27 8.89 13.65 3.78
N THR A 28 8.89 13.68 2.45
CA THR A 28 9.18 12.50 1.63
C THR A 28 9.60 12.85 0.22
N THR A 29 10.17 11.85 -0.46
CA THR A 29 10.54 11.95 -1.87
C THR A 29 9.97 10.76 -2.64
N ILE A 30 9.13 11.04 -3.62
CA ILE A 30 8.64 10.09 -4.62
C ILE A 30 9.65 10.11 -5.78
N LYS A 31 10.24 8.96 -6.05
CA LYS A 31 11.30 8.81 -7.07
C LYS A 31 10.71 8.96 -8.48
N ASP A 32 11.51 9.50 -9.39
CA ASP A 32 11.15 9.58 -10.80
C ASP A 32 11.01 8.17 -11.43
N GLU A 33 10.17 8.10 -12.47
CA GLU A 33 9.93 6.89 -13.26
C GLU A 33 9.42 5.67 -12.46
N GLN A 34 9.05 5.85 -11.18
CA GLN A 34 8.49 4.81 -10.33
C GLN A 34 6.99 5.00 -10.09
N LEU A 35 6.32 3.88 -9.78
CA LEU A 35 4.97 3.87 -9.26
C LEU A 35 5.01 3.81 -7.74
N THR A 36 4.71 4.94 -7.10
CA THR A 36 4.59 5.03 -5.64
C THR A 36 3.13 4.97 -5.22
N CYS A 37 2.80 4.05 -4.33
CA CYS A 37 1.46 3.90 -3.79
C CYS A 37 1.31 4.65 -2.47
N LEU A 38 0.26 5.49 -2.34
CA LEU A 38 -0.18 6.04 -1.05
C LEU A 38 -1.24 5.11 -0.48
N LEU A 39 -0.94 4.46 0.62
CA LEU A 39 -1.77 3.47 1.29
C LEU A 39 -2.09 3.91 2.72
N GLY A 40 -3.21 3.49 3.28
CA GLY A 40 -3.60 3.80 4.67
C GLY A 40 -5.11 3.70 4.89
N PRO A 41 -5.59 3.82 6.13
CA PRO A 41 -7.01 3.78 6.47
C PRO A 41 -7.82 4.89 5.77
N SER A 42 -9.15 4.75 5.79
CA SER A 42 -10.04 5.81 5.31
C SER A 42 -9.90 7.06 6.19
N GLY A 43 -9.77 8.24 5.57
CA GLY A 43 -9.63 9.50 6.30
C GLY A 43 -8.20 9.89 6.72
N CYS A 44 -7.18 9.05 6.53
CA CYS A 44 -5.81 9.34 6.95
C CYS A 44 -5.06 10.42 6.13
N GLY A 45 -5.71 11.06 5.15
CA GLY A 45 -5.14 12.18 4.38
C GLY A 45 -4.62 11.85 2.98
N LYS A 46 -4.70 10.62 2.47
CA LYS A 46 -4.20 10.21 1.14
C LYS A 46 -4.67 11.11 -0.01
N THR A 47 -5.99 11.27 -0.14
CA THR A 47 -6.60 12.11 -1.19
C THR A 47 -6.22 13.58 -1.01
N THR A 48 -6.10 14.06 0.23
CA THR A 48 -5.63 15.42 0.52
C THR A 48 -4.20 15.62 0.04
N LEU A 49 -3.30 14.68 0.35
CA LEU A 49 -1.91 14.69 -0.09
C LEU A 49 -1.82 14.67 -1.62
N LEU A 50 -2.58 13.76 -2.27
CA LEU A 50 -2.64 13.69 -3.73
C LEU A 50 -3.13 15.01 -4.34
N ARG A 51 -4.18 15.64 -3.78
CA ARG A 51 -4.72 16.93 -4.24
C ARG A 51 -3.73 18.07 -4.04
N MET A 52 -2.93 18.06 -2.98
CA MET A 52 -1.85 19.05 -2.81
C MET A 52 -0.77 18.88 -3.87
N ILE A 53 -0.35 17.65 -4.18
CA ILE A 53 0.58 17.37 -5.28
C ILE A 53 -0.01 17.84 -6.61
N ALA A 54 -1.30 17.61 -6.84
CA ALA A 54 -2.01 18.08 -8.03
C ALA A 54 -2.14 19.61 -8.12
N GLY A 55 -2.06 20.33 -7.00
CA GLY A 55 -2.36 21.78 -6.91
C GLY A 55 -3.84 22.11 -6.86
N LEU A 56 -4.67 21.11 -6.56
CA LEU A 56 -6.10 21.27 -6.29
C LEU A 56 -6.36 21.76 -4.87
N GLU A 57 -5.42 21.49 -3.96
CA GLU A 57 -5.37 22.00 -2.60
C GLU A 57 -4.03 22.70 -2.37
N THR A 58 -4.08 23.82 -1.64
CA THR A 58 -2.85 24.52 -1.22
C THR A 58 -2.45 24.04 0.16
N PRO A 59 -1.20 23.64 0.40
CA PRO A 59 -0.74 23.31 1.74
C PRO A 59 -0.84 24.53 2.65
N SER A 60 -1.09 24.30 3.94
CA SER A 60 -1.06 25.36 4.95
C SER A 60 0.37 25.76 5.29
N GLU A 61 1.28 24.77 5.29
CA GLU A 61 2.72 24.96 5.49
C GLU A 61 3.50 23.97 4.61
N GLY A 62 4.80 24.26 4.42
CA GLY A 62 5.70 23.41 3.63
C GLY A 62 5.72 23.70 2.16
N ARG A 63 6.42 22.86 1.39
CA ARG A 63 6.65 23.04 -0.05
C ARG A 63 6.56 21.74 -0.81
N ILE A 64 6.22 21.87 -2.10
CA ILE A 64 6.18 20.76 -3.07
C ILE A 64 7.11 21.13 -4.22
N HIS A 65 8.03 20.22 -4.53
CA HIS A 65 8.96 20.40 -5.64
C HIS A 65 8.80 19.28 -6.66
N PHE A 66 8.88 19.66 -7.94
CA PHE A 66 9.07 18.72 -9.05
C PHE A 66 10.49 18.94 -9.58
N ASP A 67 11.37 17.96 -9.34
CA ASP A 67 12.83 18.09 -9.44
C ASP A 67 13.32 19.26 -8.57
N ASP A 68 13.87 20.30 -9.17
CA ASP A 68 14.34 21.51 -8.50
C ASP A 68 13.31 22.66 -8.52
N ASP A 69 12.17 22.48 -9.20
CA ASP A 69 11.15 23.51 -9.35
C ASP A 69 10.19 23.51 -8.15
N ASP A 70 10.07 24.61 -7.41
CA ASP A 70 9.01 24.81 -6.41
C ASP A 70 7.67 25.03 -7.14
N VAL A 71 6.77 24.04 -7.00
CA VAL A 71 5.43 24.07 -7.64
C VAL A 71 4.31 24.39 -6.66
N THR A 72 4.61 24.74 -5.41
CA THR A 72 3.64 24.92 -4.32
C THR A 72 2.53 25.91 -4.69
N GLY A 73 2.90 27.08 -5.25
CA GLY A 73 1.95 28.12 -5.67
C GLY A 73 1.51 28.03 -7.13
N ILE A 74 1.98 27.04 -7.89
CA ILE A 74 1.65 26.92 -9.32
C ILE A 74 0.25 26.31 -9.49
N GLN A 75 -0.55 26.88 -10.39
CA GLN A 75 -1.89 26.38 -10.69
C GLN A 75 -1.84 25.01 -11.38
N VAL A 76 -2.88 24.18 -11.18
CA VAL A 76 -3.01 22.80 -11.69
C VAL A 76 -2.61 22.68 -13.17
N GLN A 77 -3.11 23.59 -14.02
CA GLN A 77 -2.90 23.56 -15.46
C GLN A 77 -1.44 23.77 -15.89
N ASP A 78 -0.65 24.45 -15.04
CA ASP A 78 0.73 24.83 -15.32
C ASP A 78 1.75 23.93 -14.61
N ARG A 79 1.28 22.97 -13.77
CA ARG A 79 2.15 22.02 -13.04
C ARG A 79 2.71 20.89 -13.90
N GLY A 80 2.17 20.67 -15.10
CA GLY A 80 2.57 19.55 -15.96
C GLY A 80 2.14 18.18 -15.40
N ILE A 81 1.02 18.12 -14.69
CA ILE A 81 0.45 16.89 -14.16
C ILE A 81 -0.75 16.42 -14.98
N SER A 82 -1.06 15.14 -14.86
CA SER A 82 -2.38 14.61 -15.24
C SER A 82 -2.94 13.78 -14.09
N MET A 83 -4.26 13.84 -13.92
CA MET A 83 -4.95 13.15 -12.82
C MET A 83 -6.15 12.36 -13.34
N VAL A 84 -6.27 11.12 -12.86
CA VAL A 84 -7.49 10.30 -12.99
C VAL A 84 -8.16 10.25 -11.64
N PHE A 85 -9.40 10.70 -11.61
CA PHE A 85 -10.24 10.70 -10.41
C PHE A 85 -10.94 9.36 -10.23
N GLN A 86 -11.34 9.06 -9.01
CA GLN A 86 -12.11 7.88 -8.63
C GLN A 86 -13.37 7.67 -9.50
N ASN A 87 -14.07 8.76 -9.80
CA ASN A 87 -15.19 8.73 -10.73
C ASN A 87 -14.72 8.98 -12.16
N ILE A 88 -14.93 8.02 -13.03
CA ILE A 88 -14.61 8.13 -14.47
C ILE A 88 -15.51 9.17 -15.11
N ALA A 89 -15.01 10.39 -15.30
CA ALA A 89 -15.74 11.49 -15.90
C ALA A 89 -15.43 11.61 -17.40
N LEU A 90 -15.85 10.63 -18.22
CA LEU A 90 -15.78 10.75 -19.67
C LEU A 90 -16.83 11.74 -20.17
N PHE A 91 -16.53 12.44 -21.27
CA PHE A 91 -17.51 13.27 -21.93
C PHE A 91 -18.51 12.38 -22.67
N PRO A 92 -19.77 12.29 -22.22
CA PRO A 92 -20.73 11.28 -22.71
C PRO A 92 -21.16 11.49 -24.16
N PHE A 93 -20.99 12.71 -24.70
CA PHE A 93 -21.36 13.10 -26.06
C PHE A 93 -20.16 13.21 -27.01
N LYS A 94 -19.02 12.63 -26.62
CA LYS A 94 -17.79 12.58 -27.40
C LYS A 94 -17.39 11.13 -27.63
N SER A 95 -16.88 10.82 -28.83
CA SER A 95 -16.30 9.51 -29.11
C SER A 95 -15.08 9.24 -28.21
N VAL A 96 -14.61 7.99 -28.18
CA VAL A 96 -13.35 7.63 -27.51
C VAL A 96 -12.21 8.47 -28.03
N ARG A 97 -12.06 8.61 -29.34
CA ARG A 97 -11.07 9.46 -29.99
C ARG A 97 -11.13 10.90 -29.51
N ASP A 98 -12.34 11.48 -29.45
CA ASP A 98 -12.54 12.83 -28.99
C ASP A 98 -12.32 13.01 -27.49
N ASN A 99 -12.59 12.00 -26.68
CA ASN A 99 -12.28 11.98 -25.26
C ASN A 99 -10.76 12.03 -25.05
N ILE A 100 -10.01 11.13 -25.70
CA ILE A 100 -8.55 11.07 -25.58
C ILE A 100 -7.92 12.35 -26.08
N SER A 101 -8.26 12.83 -27.27
CA SER A 101 -7.69 14.02 -27.87
C SER A 101 -8.02 15.31 -27.13
N TYR A 102 -9.01 15.29 -26.23
CA TYR A 102 -9.46 16.51 -25.53
C TYR A 102 -8.37 17.17 -24.70
N GLY A 103 -7.43 16.39 -24.17
CA GLY A 103 -6.28 16.90 -23.41
C GLY A 103 -5.41 17.87 -24.21
N LEU A 104 -5.34 17.70 -25.55
CA LEU A 104 -4.55 18.54 -26.47
C LEU A 104 -5.36 19.66 -27.14
N LYS A 105 -6.66 19.79 -26.81
CA LYS A 105 -7.56 20.73 -27.52
C LYS A 105 -7.12 22.18 -27.47
N TYR A 106 -6.45 22.58 -26.43
CA TYR A 106 -6.01 23.96 -26.18
C TYR A 106 -4.51 24.15 -26.41
N GLU A 107 -3.84 23.11 -26.89
CA GLU A 107 -2.43 23.16 -27.29
C GLU A 107 -2.34 23.37 -28.81
N GLU A 108 -1.35 24.12 -29.25
CA GLU A 108 -1.11 24.38 -30.69
C GLU A 108 -0.41 23.17 -31.35
N VAL A 109 -1.05 21.98 -31.26
CA VAL A 109 -0.53 20.72 -31.83
C VAL A 109 -1.18 20.50 -33.23
N PRO A 110 -0.41 20.18 -34.26
CA PRO A 110 -0.95 19.84 -35.58
C PRO A 110 -1.92 18.64 -35.51
N LYS A 111 -3.01 18.71 -36.30
CA LYS A 111 -4.07 17.68 -36.30
C LYS A 111 -3.54 16.28 -36.60
N ASP A 112 -2.59 16.13 -37.49
CA ASP A 112 -2.00 14.85 -37.84
C ASP A 112 -1.19 14.27 -36.66
N THR A 113 -0.48 15.10 -35.91
CA THR A 113 0.23 14.72 -34.70
C THR A 113 -0.75 14.29 -33.60
N VAL A 114 -1.85 15.05 -33.42
CA VAL A 114 -2.91 14.66 -32.46
C VAL A 114 -3.48 13.30 -32.81
N LYS A 115 -3.80 13.08 -34.11
CA LYS A 115 -4.33 11.79 -34.57
C LYS A 115 -3.35 10.66 -34.28
N GLN A 116 -2.08 10.84 -34.60
CA GLN A 116 -1.05 9.81 -34.37
C GLN A 116 -0.93 9.51 -32.86
N LYS A 117 -0.82 10.54 -32.00
CA LYS A 117 -0.75 10.33 -30.53
C LYS A 117 -1.97 9.58 -30.00
N VAL A 118 -3.18 9.87 -30.50
CA VAL A 118 -4.41 9.14 -30.11
C VAL A 118 -4.35 7.69 -30.54
N ASP A 119 -3.94 7.42 -31.78
CA ASP A 119 -3.85 6.06 -32.32
C ASP A 119 -2.79 5.23 -31.57
N ASP A 120 -1.64 5.84 -31.22
CA ASP A 120 -0.56 5.22 -30.44
C ASP A 120 -1.04 4.85 -29.03
N ILE A 121 -1.62 5.81 -28.28
CA ILE A 121 -2.17 5.57 -26.93
C ILE A 121 -3.31 4.56 -26.98
N ALA A 122 -4.19 4.64 -27.96
CA ALA A 122 -5.30 3.68 -28.08
C ALA A 122 -4.81 2.26 -28.35
N THR A 123 -3.70 2.11 -29.06
CA THR A 123 -3.03 0.82 -29.27
C THR A 123 -2.41 0.30 -28.00
N GLN A 124 -1.66 1.13 -27.26
CA GLN A 124 -1.05 0.75 -25.97
C GLN A 124 -2.09 0.31 -24.93
N LEU A 125 -3.26 0.97 -24.94
CA LEU A 125 -4.36 0.67 -24.00
C LEU A 125 -5.34 -0.39 -24.51
N ASP A 126 -5.08 -1.02 -25.65
CA ASP A 126 -5.96 -2.05 -26.26
C ASP A 126 -7.41 -1.55 -26.44
N ILE A 127 -7.57 -0.30 -26.92
CA ILE A 127 -8.87 0.34 -27.20
C ILE A 127 -8.95 0.92 -28.63
N ALA A 128 -8.02 0.56 -29.51
CA ALA A 128 -7.98 1.10 -30.86
C ALA A 128 -9.25 0.79 -31.68
N GLU A 129 -9.86 -0.37 -31.49
CA GLU A 129 -11.09 -0.78 -32.16
C GLU A 129 -12.34 0.01 -31.69
N PHE A 130 -12.26 0.67 -30.52
CA PHE A 130 -13.37 1.43 -29.93
C PHE A 130 -13.31 2.92 -30.19
N LEU A 131 -12.32 3.43 -30.94
CA LEU A 131 -12.05 4.86 -31.11
C LEU A 131 -13.26 5.69 -31.59
N ASP A 132 -14.13 5.11 -32.39
CA ASP A 132 -15.31 5.77 -32.94
C ASP A 132 -16.59 5.54 -32.11
N GLN A 133 -16.51 4.76 -31.03
CA GLN A 133 -17.64 4.48 -30.14
C GLN A 133 -17.82 5.60 -29.09
N MET A 134 -19.05 5.65 -28.54
CA MET A 134 -19.40 6.54 -27.44
C MET A 134 -19.19 5.83 -26.08
N PRO A 135 -18.94 6.58 -24.98
CA PRO A 135 -18.72 5.96 -23.66
C PRO A 135 -19.80 5.00 -23.19
N ASN A 136 -21.06 5.23 -23.52
CA ASN A 136 -22.18 4.37 -23.14
C ASN A 136 -22.21 3.01 -23.88
N GLN A 137 -21.35 2.82 -24.88
CA GLN A 137 -21.20 1.56 -25.61
C GLN A 137 -20.04 0.71 -25.06
N LEU A 138 -19.31 1.23 -24.08
CA LEU A 138 -18.12 0.61 -23.50
C LEU A 138 -18.42 -0.04 -22.14
N SER A 139 -17.70 -1.12 -21.84
CA SER A 139 -17.66 -1.68 -20.48
C SER A 139 -16.94 -0.72 -19.52
N GLY A 140 -17.12 -0.90 -18.20
CA GLY A 140 -16.46 -0.09 -17.19
C GLY A 140 -14.92 -0.09 -17.33
N GLY A 141 -14.31 -1.25 -17.59
CA GLY A 141 -12.87 -1.35 -17.84
C GLY A 141 -12.41 -0.61 -19.09
N GLN A 142 -13.18 -0.68 -20.20
CA GLN A 142 -12.89 0.11 -21.40
C GLN A 142 -13.01 1.60 -21.16
N GLN A 143 -14.01 2.06 -20.40
CA GLN A 143 -14.15 3.46 -20.00
C GLN A 143 -12.95 3.92 -19.17
N GLN A 144 -12.45 3.06 -18.27
CA GLN A 144 -11.25 3.33 -17.48
C GLN A 144 -10.02 3.54 -18.37
N ARG A 145 -9.79 2.65 -19.35
CA ARG A 145 -8.69 2.78 -20.30
C ARG A 145 -8.79 4.07 -21.12
N VAL A 146 -10.00 4.48 -21.51
CA VAL A 146 -10.20 5.76 -22.19
C VAL A 146 -9.84 6.95 -21.27
N ALA A 147 -10.19 6.89 -19.99
CA ALA A 147 -9.83 7.93 -19.02
C ALA A 147 -8.31 8.00 -18.79
N LEU A 148 -7.63 6.85 -18.73
CA LEU A 148 -6.16 6.78 -18.69
C LEU A 148 -5.56 7.41 -19.94
N GLY A 149 -6.02 7.04 -21.14
CA GLY A 149 -5.53 7.58 -22.41
C GLY A 149 -5.72 9.09 -22.52
N ARG A 150 -6.87 9.62 -22.08
CA ARG A 150 -7.12 11.08 -22.03
C ARG A 150 -6.14 11.80 -21.11
N SER A 151 -5.74 11.16 -20.03
CA SER A 151 -4.82 11.75 -19.05
C SER A 151 -3.36 11.66 -19.51
N LEU A 152 -2.98 10.61 -20.23
CA LEU A 152 -1.62 10.38 -20.70
C LEU A 152 -1.26 11.16 -21.98
N ILE A 153 -2.25 11.57 -22.80
CA ILE A 153 -2.02 12.22 -24.09
C ILE A 153 -1.15 13.49 -24.01
N ARG A 154 -1.06 14.11 -22.82
CA ARG A 154 -0.30 15.33 -22.57
C ARG A 154 1.16 15.07 -22.15
N ASP A 155 1.60 13.84 -22.07
CA ASP A 155 2.95 13.48 -21.60
C ASP A 155 3.28 14.14 -20.24
N PRO A 156 2.52 13.85 -19.16
CA PRO A 156 2.66 14.55 -17.88
C PRO A 156 4.00 14.25 -17.20
N ARG A 157 4.57 15.24 -16.50
CA ARG A 157 5.75 15.05 -15.65
C ARG A 157 5.45 14.09 -14.47
N VAL A 158 4.23 14.17 -13.93
CA VAL A 158 3.73 13.33 -12.83
C VAL A 158 2.30 12.90 -13.13
N PHE A 159 2.03 11.62 -13.00
CA PHE A 159 0.73 11.01 -13.22
C PHE A 159 0.09 10.63 -11.89
N LEU A 160 -1.10 11.12 -11.63
CA LEU A 160 -1.81 10.97 -10.36
C LEU A 160 -3.07 10.13 -10.54
N LEU A 161 -3.24 9.11 -9.71
CA LEU A 161 -4.34 8.16 -9.79
C LEU A 161 -5.04 8.08 -8.43
N ASP A 162 -6.29 8.57 -8.35
CA ASP A 162 -7.10 8.56 -7.13
C ASP A 162 -8.10 7.42 -7.18
N GLU A 163 -7.79 6.29 -6.57
CA GLU A 163 -8.59 5.06 -6.52
C GLU A 163 -9.20 4.66 -7.89
N PRO A 164 -8.41 4.60 -8.96
CA PRO A 164 -8.95 4.49 -10.32
C PRO A 164 -9.72 3.18 -10.58
N MET A 165 -9.54 2.16 -9.74
CA MET A 165 -10.13 0.82 -9.95
C MET A 165 -11.20 0.47 -8.92
N SER A 166 -11.63 1.41 -8.06
CA SER A 166 -12.57 1.15 -6.95
C SER A 166 -13.96 0.69 -7.40
N ALA A 167 -14.41 1.14 -8.58
CA ALA A 167 -15.75 0.83 -9.11
C ALA A 167 -15.80 -0.43 -10.01
N LEU A 168 -14.70 -1.18 -10.13
CA LEU A 168 -14.58 -2.33 -11.02
C LEU A 168 -14.73 -3.65 -10.25
N ASP A 169 -15.25 -4.68 -10.95
CA ASP A 169 -15.23 -6.05 -10.43
C ASP A 169 -13.80 -6.60 -10.35
N GLU A 170 -13.63 -7.66 -9.54
CA GLU A 170 -12.31 -8.21 -9.22
C GLU A 170 -11.53 -8.71 -10.43
N GLN A 171 -12.20 -9.39 -11.38
CA GLN A 171 -11.52 -9.96 -12.55
C GLN A 171 -10.99 -8.84 -13.47
N ILE A 172 -11.78 -7.79 -13.68
CA ILE A 172 -11.36 -6.64 -14.47
C ILE A 172 -10.24 -5.91 -13.75
N ARG A 173 -10.33 -5.77 -12.43
CA ARG A 173 -9.32 -5.11 -11.58
C ARG A 173 -7.96 -5.78 -11.68
N ILE A 174 -7.89 -7.11 -11.56
CA ILE A 174 -6.64 -7.89 -11.68
C ILE A 174 -5.98 -7.66 -13.06
N ARG A 175 -6.77 -7.69 -14.14
CA ARG A 175 -6.25 -7.46 -15.50
C ARG A 175 -5.72 -6.04 -15.67
N LEU A 176 -6.52 -5.03 -15.29
CA LEU A 176 -6.11 -3.63 -15.41
C LEU A 176 -4.91 -3.27 -14.54
N ARG A 177 -4.72 -3.94 -13.41
CA ARG A 177 -3.54 -3.79 -12.56
C ARG A 177 -2.27 -4.17 -13.33
N THR A 178 -2.25 -5.32 -13.97
CA THR A 178 -1.10 -5.76 -14.77
C THR A 178 -0.81 -4.79 -15.92
N GLU A 179 -1.87 -4.44 -16.67
CA GLU A 179 -1.76 -3.50 -17.80
C GLU A 179 -1.26 -2.11 -17.37
N LEU A 180 -1.72 -1.60 -16.21
CA LEU A 180 -1.26 -0.31 -15.68
C LEU A 180 0.22 -0.34 -15.32
N LYS A 181 0.69 -1.45 -14.71
CA LYS A 181 2.11 -1.61 -14.37
C LYS A 181 2.99 -1.68 -15.62
N GLU A 182 2.56 -2.41 -16.63
CA GLU A 182 3.25 -2.49 -17.93
C GLU A 182 3.31 -1.11 -18.61
N LEU A 183 2.16 -0.42 -18.68
CA LEU A 183 2.05 0.91 -19.26
C LEU A 183 2.94 1.93 -18.54
N GLN A 184 2.95 1.93 -17.22
CA GLN A 184 3.79 2.83 -16.43
C GLN A 184 5.28 2.59 -16.71
N ARG A 185 5.71 1.34 -16.84
CA ARG A 185 7.08 0.97 -17.19
C ARG A 185 7.45 1.40 -18.61
N GLU A 186 6.56 1.18 -19.59
CA GLU A 186 6.80 1.59 -20.98
C GLU A 186 6.93 3.11 -21.12
N LEU A 187 6.09 3.86 -20.39
CA LEU A 187 6.09 5.31 -20.41
C LEU A 187 7.15 5.93 -19.50
N ALA A 188 7.75 5.13 -18.62
CA ALA A 188 8.68 5.58 -17.57
C ALA A 188 8.15 6.79 -16.79
N THR A 189 6.82 6.87 -16.55
CA THR A 189 6.17 8.02 -15.96
C THR A 189 6.18 7.94 -14.44
N THR A 190 6.58 9.00 -13.76
CA THR A 190 6.44 9.11 -12.30
C THR A 190 4.97 9.07 -11.93
N THR A 191 4.55 8.03 -11.22
CA THR A 191 3.13 7.77 -10.94
C THR A 191 2.88 7.74 -9.43
N VAL A 192 1.88 8.48 -8.98
CA VAL A 192 1.36 8.40 -7.59
C VAL A 192 -0.02 7.77 -7.63
N TYR A 193 -0.15 6.64 -6.99
CA TYR A 193 -1.36 5.82 -6.96
C TYR A 193 -1.96 5.79 -5.55
N VAL A 194 -3.20 6.25 -5.40
CA VAL A 194 -3.93 6.15 -4.12
C VAL A 194 -4.84 4.94 -4.14
N THR A 195 -4.78 4.14 -3.10
CA THR A 195 -5.71 3.05 -2.84
C THR A 195 -5.87 2.79 -1.34
N HIS A 196 -6.96 2.13 -0.98
CA HIS A 196 -7.14 1.51 0.34
C HIS A 196 -6.98 -0.02 0.27
N ASN A 197 -6.73 -0.58 -0.91
CA ASN A 197 -6.57 -2.02 -1.12
C ASN A 197 -5.08 -2.39 -1.06
N GLN A 198 -4.72 -3.18 -0.05
CA GLN A 198 -3.34 -3.60 0.22
C GLN A 198 -2.78 -4.47 -0.91
N GLU A 199 -3.57 -5.42 -1.44
CA GLU A 199 -3.13 -6.29 -2.53
C GLU A 199 -2.77 -5.50 -3.80
N GLN A 200 -3.53 -4.42 -4.08
CA GLN A 200 -3.20 -3.53 -5.19
C GLN A 200 -1.88 -2.81 -4.93
N ALA A 201 -1.69 -2.25 -3.74
CA ALA A 201 -0.47 -1.55 -3.38
C ALA A 201 0.75 -2.48 -3.47
N MET A 202 0.67 -3.67 -2.86
CA MET A 202 1.75 -4.67 -2.87
C MET A 202 2.12 -5.16 -4.28
N ALA A 203 1.11 -5.35 -5.15
CA ALA A 203 1.35 -5.90 -6.48
C ALA A 203 1.78 -4.87 -7.53
N LEU A 204 1.33 -3.60 -7.39
CA LEU A 204 1.57 -2.56 -8.40
C LEU A 204 2.84 -1.77 -8.15
N SER A 205 3.10 -1.40 -6.90
CA SER A 205 4.07 -0.36 -6.60
C SER A 205 5.52 -0.84 -6.65
N ASP A 206 6.38 0.11 -6.96
CA ASP A 206 7.81 0.00 -6.75
C ASP A 206 8.16 0.49 -5.33
N GLU A 207 7.34 1.40 -4.78
CA GLU A 207 7.47 1.93 -3.43
C GLU A 207 6.07 2.20 -2.84
N ILE A 208 5.89 1.95 -1.55
CA ILE A 208 4.67 2.22 -0.80
C ILE A 208 4.96 3.27 0.27
N ILE A 209 4.07 4.25 0.42
CA ILE A 209 4.04 5.19 1.53
C ILE A 209 2.77 4.90 2.33
N ILE A 210 2.93 4.46 3.58
CA ILE A 210 1.82 4.21 4.50
C ILE A 210 1.55 5.49 5.27
N LEU A 211 0.32 6.00 5.14
CA LEU A 211 -0.18 7.14 5.91
C LEU A 211 -1.13 6.67 7.00
N ASN A 212 -0.99 7.29 8.17
CA ASN A 212 -1.92 7.18 9.28
C ASN A 212 -2.04 8.54 9.96
N ASP A 213 -3.26 9.00 10.27
CA ASP A 213 -3.56 10.26 10.95
C ASP A 213 -2.75 11.47 10.43
N GLY A 214 -2.61 11.55 9.09
CA GLY A 214 -1.91 12.65 8.42
C GLY A 214 -0.39 12.59 8.47
N GLN A 215 0.20 11.49 8.95
CA GLN A 215 1.65 11.26 9.05
C GLN A 215 2.08 10.05 8.22
N ILE A 216 3.36 9.99 7.88
CA ILE A 216 3.96 8.80 7.24
C ILE A 216 4.45 7.87 8.34
N GLU A 217 3.89 6.66 8.39
CA GLU A 217 4.32 5.59 9.30
C GLU A 217 5.54 4.86 8.74
N GLN A 218 5.52 4.55 7.46
CA GLN A 218 6.63 3.89 6.77
C GLN A 218 6.62 4.19 5.28
N GLN A 219 7.82 4.23 4.69
CA GLN A 219 8.05 4.26 3.25
C GLN A 219 9.10 3.21 2.90
N GLY A 220 8.82 2.40 1.87
CA GLY A 220 9.72 1.33 1.43
C GLY A 220 9.15 0.56 0.26
N THR A 221 9.90 -0.43 -0.21
CA THR A 221 9.41 -1.41 -1.19
C THR A 221 8.30 -2.27 -0.56
N PRO A 222 7.45 -2.92 -1.38
CA PRO A 222 6.46 -3.87 -0.87
C PRO A 222 7.06 -4.91 0.08
N ASP A 223 8.19 -5.50 -0.27
CA ASP A 223 8.86 -6.52 0.54
C ASP A 223 9.35 -5.92 1.88
N GLU A 224 9.98 -4.73 1.87
CA GLU A 224 10.40 -4.05 3.10
C GLU A 224 9.22 -3.73 4.04
N ILE A 225 8.08 -3.30 3.47
CA ILE A 225 6.88 -3.00 4.26
C ILE A 225 6.29 -4.26 4.91
N TYR A 226 6.33 -5.40 4.21
CA TYR A 226 5.78 -6.67 4.69
C TYR A 226 6.73 -7.38 5.68
N ASP A 227 8.01 -7.46 5.32
CA ASP A 227 9.01 -8.23 6.07
C ASP A 227 9.70 -7.40 7.17
N GLU A 228 9.71 -6.07 7.06
CA GLU A 228 10.36 -5.18 8.02
C GLU A 228 9.42 -4.03 8.44
N PRO A 229 8.25 -4.31 9.05
CA PRO A 229 7.35 -3.26 9.52
C PRO A 229 8.03 -2.37 10.57
N SER A 230 7.82 -1.05 10.49
CA SER A 230 8.45 -0.08 11.41
C SER A 230 7.81 -0.06 12.79
N ASN A 231 6.55 -0.46 12.88
CA ASN A 231 5.78 -0.47 14.12
C ASN A 231 4.61 -1.47 14.03
N THR A 232 3.91 -1.65 15.15
CA THR A 232 2.74 -2.54 15.25
C THR A 232 1.61 -2.12 14.32
N PHE A 233 1.39 -0.81 14.14
CA PHE A 233 0.37 -0.32 13.21
C PHE A 233 0.62 -0.82 11.77
N VAL A 234 1.84 -0.66 11.26
CA VAL A 234 2.20 -1.15 9.92
C VAL A 234 2.08 -2.66 9.83
N ALA A 235 2.56 -3.38 10.86
CA ALA A 235 2.51 -4.84 10.92
C ALA A 235 1.07 -5.38 10.87
N GLU A 236 0.13 -4.76 11.59
CA GLU A 236 -1.28 -5.12 11.61
C GLU A 236 -2.03 -4.65 10.37
N PHE A 237 -1.68 -3.46 9.85
CA PHE A 237 -2.33 -2.88 8.69
C PHE A 237 -1.97 -3.64 7.41
N ILE A 238 -0.76 -4.21 7.29
CA ILE A 238 -0.31 -4.95 6.11
C ILE A 238 -0.40 -6.45 6.32
N GLY A 239 -1.15 -7.10 5.46
CA GLY A 239 -1.38 -8.54 5.46
C GLY A 239 -2.84 -8.91 5.70
N SER A 240 -3.29 -9.95 5.02
CA SER A 240 -4.61 -10.54 5.18
C SER A 240 -4.45 -12.05 5.09
N PRO A 241 -4.61 -12.74 6.24
CA PRO A 241 -4.98 -12.27 7.57
C PRO A 241 -3.92 -11.36 8.23
N ARG A 242 -4.37 -10.54 9.20
CA ARG A 242 -3.45 -9.66 9.95
C ARG A 242 -2.46 -10.45 10.79
N ILE A 243 -1.31 -9.88 11.09
CA ILE A 243 -0.29 -10.45 11.98
C ILE A 243 -0.88 -10.80 13.35
N ASN A 244 -0.38 -11.89 13.97
CA ASN A 244 -0.65 -12.17 15.37
C ASN A 244 0.34 -11.40 16.24
N LEU A 245 -0.15 -10.74 17.29
CA LEU A 245 0.68 -10.05 18.28
C LEU A 245 0.50 -10.71 19.64
N PHE A 246 1.60 -11.09 20.29
CA PHE A 246 1.62 -11.76 21.58
C PHE A 246 2.45 -10.95 22.57
N GLU A 247 1.97 -10.80 23.79
CA GLU A 247 2.78 -10.27 24.88
C GLU A 247 3.86 -11.28 25.24
N ALA A 248 5.09 -10.82 25.41
CA ALA A 248 6.23 -11.68 25.70
C ALA A 248 7.31 -10.93 26.50
N THR A 249 8.14 -11.69 27.19
CA THR A 249 9.30 -11.17 27.92
C THR A 249 10.58 -11.68 27.27
N LEU A 250 11.49 -10.76 26.95
CA LEU A 250 12.80 -11.05 26.36
C LEU A 250 13.89 -10.98 27.42
N GLU A 251 14.61 -12.09 27.62
CA GLU A 251 15.78 -12.19 28.51
C GLU A 251 17.01 -12.69 27.72
N GLY A 252 17.89 -11.79 27.33
CA GLY A 252 18.99 -12.11 26.42
C GLY A 252 18.48 -12.51 25.05
N THR A 253 18.67 -13.77 24.65
CA THR A 253 18.15 -14.38 23.41
C THR A 253 16.90 -15.24 23.66
N THR A 254 16.52 -15.45 24.92
CA THR A 254 15.35 -16.26 25.28
C THR A 254 14.10 -15.38 25.33
N LEU A 255 13.12 -15.71 24.49
CA LEU A 255 11.79 -15.10 24.47
C LEU A 255 10.79 -16.02 25.16
N THR A 256 10.11 -15.54 26.20
CA THR A 256 9.04 -16.27 26.88
C THR A 256 7.71 -15.58 26.58
N ILE A 257 6.77 -16.31 26.00
CA ILE A 257 5.41 -15.82 25.74
C ILE A 257 4.64 -15.77 27.04
N ASP A 258 4.03 -14.64 27.37
CA ASP A 258 3.33 -14.44 28.63
C ASP A 258 2.15 -15.43 28.77
N GLY A 259 2.04 -16.05 29.95
CA GLY A 259 1.03 -17.08 30.21
C GLY A 259 1.39 -18.49 29.72
N SER A 260 2.53 -18.67 29.07
CA SER A 260 3.05 -19.96 28.61
C SER A 260 4.41 -20.26 29.25
N ASP A 261 4.72 -21.53 29.48
CA ASP A 261 6.07 -21.96 29.86
C ASP A 261 6.98 -22.18 28.63
N ALA A 262 6.46 -21.95 27.43
CA ALA A 262 7.22 -22.10 26.18
C ALA A 262 8.22 -20.96 26.02
N GLY A 263 9.49 -21.27 26.18
CA GLY A 263 10.61 -20.37 25.85
C GLY A 263 11.11 -20.65 24.43
N VAL A 264 11.30 -19.60 23.63
CA VAL A 264 11.85 -19.67 22.28
C VAL A 264 13.22 -19.01 22.26
N GLU A 265 14.23 -19.73 21.80
CA GLU A 265 15.58 -19.20 21.65
C GLU A 265 15.69 -18.49 20.30
N LEU A 266 15.88 -17.19 20.33
CA LEU A 266 16.07 -16.36 19.13
C LEU A 266 17.54 -16.35 18.70
N SER A 267 17.81 -16.13 17.43
CA SER A 267 19.17 -15.89 16.96
C SER A 267 19.72 -14.58 17.55
N GLU A 268 21.02 -14.50 17.81
CA GLU A 268 21.68 -13.26 18.27
C GLU A 268 21.44 -12.09 17.31
N THR A 269 21.17 -12.37 16.03
CA THR A 269 20.87 -11.38 14.99
C THR A 269 19.41 -10.91 14.98
N ALA A 270 18.52 -11.56 15.70
CA ALA A 270 17.11 -11.19 15.82
C ALA A 270 16.83 -10.33 17.07
N VAL A 271 17.80 -10.22 17.98
CA VAL A 271 17.66 -9.51 19.25
C VAL A 271 18.35 -8.15 19.20
N PRO A 272 17.73 -7.07 19.71
CA PRO A 272 18.39 -5.76 19.81
C PRO A 272 19.55 -5.80 20.80
N GLU A 273 20.67 -5.10 20.48
CA GLU A 273 21.89 -5.07 21.32
C GLU A 273 21.68 -4.54 22.76
N SER A 274 20.60 -3.79 23.00
CA SER A 274 20.23 -3.25 24.30
C SER A 274 19.36 -4.22 25.10
N GLY A 275 19.78 -5.49 25.25
CA GLY A 275 19.07 -6.49 26.05
C GLY A 275 19.07 -6.14 27.54
N GLU A 276 18.15 -5.29 28.00
CA GLU A 276 17.81 -5.21 29.41
C GLU A 276 17.15 -6.55 29.80
N ALA A 277 17.62 -7.17 30.87
CA ALA A 277 17.06 -8.42 31.35
C ALA A 277 15.60 -8.20 31.74
N GLY A 278 14.69 -8.99 31.17
CA GLY A 278 13.25 -8.93 31.44
C GLY A 278 12.53 -7.79 30.73
N ARG A 279 12.89 -7.48 29.46
CA ARG A 279 12.19 -6.49 28.67
C ARG A 279 10.84 -7.02 28.18
N GLU A 280 9.76 -6.31 28.48
CA GLU A 280 8.43 -6.60 27.94
C GLU A 280 8.37 -6.17 26.47
N VAL A 281 7.93 -7.05 25.59
CA VAL A 281 7.87 -6.86 24.15
C VAL A 281 6.55 -7.39 23.58
N LEU A 282 6.19 -6.93 22.38
CA LEU A 282 5.17 -7.58 21.55
C LEU A 282 5.86 -8.42 20.50
N LEU A 283 5.56 -9.72 20.50
CA LEU A 283 6.01 -10.70 19.52
C LEU A 283 5.00 -10.74 18.37
N GLY A 284 5.42 -10.34 17.18
CA GLY A 284 4.61 -10.41 15.98
C GLY A 284 4.96 -11.63 15.13
N ILE A 285 3.95 -12.41 14.74
CA ILE A 285 4.14 -13.56 13.84
C ILE A 285 3.06 -13.53 12.74
N ARG A 286 3.47 -13.57 11.47
CA ARG A 286 2.55 -13.67 10.35
C ARG A 286 1.78 -14.99 10.38
N PRO A 287 0.48 -15.03 10.05
CA PRO A 287 -0.31 -16.26 10.00
C PRO A 287 0.29 -17.34 9.11
N SER A 288 0.94 -16.97 8.01
CA SER A 288 1.62 -17.86 7.07
C SER A 288 2.92 -18.49 7.63
N ARG A 289 3.44 -17.96 8.74
CA ARG A 289 4.66 -18.47 9.41
C ARG A 289 4.35 -19.38 10.59
N LEU A 290 3.09 -19.47 10.99
CA LEU A 290 2.63 -20.41 11.98
C LEU A 290 2.33 -21.78 11.37
N ARG A 291 2.60 -22.85 12.11
CA ARG A 291 2.36 -24.23 11.69
C ARG A 291 1.54 -24.95 12.74
N LEU A 292 0.55 -25.72 12.29
CA LEU A 292 -0.27 -26.58 13.12
C LEU A 292 0.22 -28.03 13.05
N SER A 293 0.39 -28.67 14.20
CA SER A 293 0.67 -30.10 14.32
C SER A 293 -0.30 -30.76 15.29
N PRO A 294 -0.58 -32.08 15.15
CA PRO A 294 -1.38 -32.79 16.12
C PRO A 294 -0.77 -32.63 17.52
N GLU A 295 -1.63 -32.58 18.54
CA GLU A 295 -1.21 -32.43 19.92
C GLU A 295 -0.10 -33.43 20.30
N SER A 296 1.00 -32.89 20.84
CA SER A 296 2.13 -33.68 21.35
C SER A 296 2.19 -33.61 22.89
N ALA A 297 3.10 -34.36 23.48
CA ALA A 297 3.27 -34.37 24.93
C ALA A 297 4.17 -33.24 25.46
N ASP A 298 4.73 -32.39 24.56
CA ASP A 298 5.66 -31.32 24.90
C ASP A 298 4.91 -30.05 25.32
N ASP A 299 5.58 -29.16 26.09
CA ASP A 299 5.05 -27.87 26.55
C ASP A 299 5.03 -26.83 25.39
N ASN A 300 4.27 -27.10 24.35
CA ASN A 300 4.10 -26.23 23.20
C ASN A 300 2.91 -25.30 23.40
N LEU A 301 2.94 -24.18 22.63
CA LEU A 301 1.77 -23.32 22.51
C LEU A 301 0.62 -24.11 21.87
N ARG A 302 -0.57 -24.05 22.46
CA ARG A 302 -1.73 -24.83 22.03
C ARG A 302 -2.94 -23.97 21.80
N GLY A 303 -3.71 -24.33 20.76
CA GLY A 303 -4.99 -23.71 20.49
C GLY A 303 -6.01 -24.70 19.98
N THR A 304 -7.27 -24.46 20.34
CA THR A 304 -8.41 -25.23 19.82
C THR A 304 -9.00 -24.48 18.63
N VAL A 305 -9.13 -25.16 17.49
CA VAL A 305 -9.70 -24.55 16.28
C VAL A 305 -11.17 -24.23 16.51
N VAL A 306 -11.52 -22.95 16.38
CA VAL A 306 -12.90 -22.44 16.52
C VAL A 306 -13.58 -22.36 15.16
N LEU A 307 -12.83 -21.96 14.12
CA LEU A 307 -13.35 -21.76 12.77
C LEU A 307 -12.25 -22.03 11.74
N VAL A 308 -12.63 -22.58 10.58
CA VAL A 308 -11.77 -22.67 9.41
C VAL A 308 -12.44 -21.96 8.24
N GLU A 309 -11.88 -20.80 7.84
CA GLU A 309 -12.30 -20.10 6.64
C GLU A 309 -11.62 -20.68 5.39
N LYS A 310 -12.44 -21.21 4.48
CA LYS A 310 -11.93 -21.78 3.21
C LYS A 310 -11.85 -20.73 2.13
N LEU A 311 -10.62 -20.23 1.84
CA LEU A 311 -10.37 -19.18 0.86
C LEU A 311 -9.89 -19.69 -0.51
N GLY A 312 -9.76 -21.01 -0.65
CA GLY A 312 -9.54 -21.69 -1.94
C GLY A 312 -8.13 -22.25 -2.15
N GLN A 313 -7.07 -21.47 -2.06
CA GLN A 313 -5.69 -21.97 -2.14
C GLN A 313 -5.10 -22.25 -0.75
N GLU A 314 -5.33 -21.36 0.17
CA GLU A 314 -4.91 -21.45 1.56
C GLU A 314 -6.13 -21.19 2.42
N ASP A 315 -6.31 -22.00 3.46
CA ASP A 315 -7.38 -21.86 4.44
C ASP A 315 -6.83 -21.08 5.64
N VAL A 316 -7.69 -20.37 6.35
CA VAL A 316 -7.32 -19.68 7.59
C VAL A 316 -8.01 -20.34 8.76
N ALA A 317 -7.22 -20.93 9.66
CA ALA A 317 -7.71 -21.47 10.93
C ALA A 317 -7.64 -20.39 12.01
N PHE A 318 -8.74 -20.22 12.76
CA PHE A 318 -8.83 -19.37 13.94
C PHE A 318 -8.81 -20.28 15.16
N LEU A 319 -7.87 -20.04 16.07
CA LEU A 319 -7.67 -20.87 17.25
C LEU A 319 -7.88 -20.05 18.52
N ASP A 320 -8.69 -20.60 19.43
CA ASP A 320 -8.77 -20.14 20.82
C ASP A 320 -7.59 -20.74 21.60
N CYS A 321 -6.74 -19.88 22.12
CA CYS A 321 -5.57 -20.25 22.89
C CYS A 321 -5.74 -19.73 24.32
N PRO A 322 -5.75 -20.59 25.36
CA PRO A 322 -6.03 -20.18 26.75
C PRO A 322 -5.09 -19.10 27.30
N VAL A 323 -3.94 -18.90 26.67
CA VAL A 323 -2.91 -17.94 27.08
C VAL A 323 -3.05 -16.57 26.40
N PHE A 324 -3.98 -16.41 25.45
CA PHE A 324 -4.18 -15.17 24.71
C PHE A 324 -5.62 -14.68 24.82
N ASP A 325 -5.79 -13.36 24.85
CA ASP A 325 -7.11 -12.74 24.83
C ASP A 325 -7.74 -12.71 23.43
N GLU A 326 -6.92 -12.79 22.37
CA GLU A 326 -7.37 -12.81 20.98
C GLU A 326 -7.15 -14.18 20.34
N GLU A 327 -8.00 -14.50 19.34
CA GLU A 327 -7.84 -15.70 18.51
C GLU A 327 -6.55 -15.64 17.69
N VAL A 328 -5.82 -16.74 17.66
CA VAL A 328 -4.63 -16.91 16.84
C VAL A 328 -5.05 -17.32 15.43
N ARG A 329 -4.53 -16.64 14.43
CA ARG A 329 -4.79 -16.87 13.01
C ARG A 329 -3.63 -17.65 12.41
N VAL A 330 -3.93 -18.77 11.77
CA VAL A 330 -2.93 -19.60 11.10
C VAL A 330 -3.38 -19.85 9.67
N GLU A 331 -2.54 -19.46 8.73
CA GLU A 331 -2.74 -19.76 7.31
C GLU A 331 -2.16 -21.14 7.01
N THR A 332 -2.93 -21.99 6.34
CA THR A 332 -2.56 -23.40 6.16
C THR A 332 -3.09 -23.96 4.83
N ASP A 333 -2.28 -24.78 4.18
CA ASP A 333 -2.66 -25.59 3.01
C ASP A 333 -3.21 -26.96 3.40
N ARG A 334 -3.25 -27.27 4.70
CA ARG A 334 -3.73 -28.55 5.22
C ARG A 334 -5.25 -28.64 5.13
N THR A 335 -5.71 -29.73 4.56
CA THR A 335 -7.15 -30.03 4.37
C THR A 335 -7.73 -30.87 5.51
N ASP A 336 -6.89 -31.32 6.46
CA ASP A 336 -7.22 -32.18 7.59
C ASP A 336 -7.35 -31.44 8.93
N ILE A 337 -7.47 -30.10 8.89
CA ILE A 337 -7.75 -29.29 10.07
C ILE A 337 -9.25 -29.40 10.39
N GLU A 338 -9.56 -29.84 11.62
CA GLU A 338 -10.92 -30.02 12.10
C GLU A 338 -11.25 -29.01 13.20
N GLU A 339 -12.46 -28.43 13.14
CA GLU A 339 -13.00 -27.59 14.21
C GLU A 339 -13.16 -28.37 15.51
N GLU A 340 -13.15 -27.69 16.64
CA GLU A 340 -13.21 -28.27 18.00
C GLU A 340 -12.03 -29.20 18.32
N THR A 341 -10.96 -29.20 17.53
CA THR A 341 -9.76 -30.00 17.74
C THR A 341 -8.59 -29.11 18.17
N THR A 342 -7.82 -29.63 19.16
CA THR A 342 -6.63 -28.91 19.68
C THR A 342 -5.40 -29.29 18.87
N TYR A 343 -4.60 -28.28 18.52
CA TYR A 343 -3.34 -28.41 17.81
C TYR A 343 -2.22 -27.70 18.56
N ASP A 344 -1.01 -28.25 18.44
CA ASP A 344 0.20 -27.53 18.82
C ASP A 344 0.53 -26.51 17.74
N ILE A 345 0.87 -25.28 18.18
CA ILE A 345 1.25 -24.15 17.32
C ILE A 345 2.76 -23.99 17.44
N SER A 346 3.44 -23.95 16.29
CA SER A 346 4.88 -23.75 16.23
C SER A 346 5.24 -22.72 15.16
N PHE A 347 6.40 -22.10 15.30
CA PHE A 347 6.97 -21.14 14.37
C PHE A 347 8.50 -21.23 14.35
N ASP A 348 9.10 -20.67 13.30
CA ASP A 348 10.56 -20.55 13.22
C ASP A 348 11.00 -19.30 14.00
N PRO A 349 12.00 -19.38 14.88
CA PRO A 349 12.54 -18.22 15.60
C PRO A 349 13.05 -17.08 14.71
N ASP A 350 13.38 -17.38 13.48
CA ASP A 350 13.84 -16.36 12.51
C ASP A 350 12.68 -15.63 11.78
N ASP A 351 11.44 -16.12 11.93
CA ASP A 351 10.22 -15.58 11.29
C ASP A 351 9.44 -14.60 12.21
N VAL A 352 10.08 -14.08 13.25
CA VAL A 352 9.43 -13.23 14.25
C VAL A 352 9.76 -11.75 14.07
N HIS A 353 8.80 -10.91 14.49
CA HIS A 353 8.98 -9.47 14.63
C HIS A 353 8.89 -9.11 16.12
N LEU A 354 9.80 -8.28 16.59
CA LEU A 354 9.76 -7.76 17.96
C LEU A 354 9.42 -6.28 17.96
N PHE A 355 8.47 -5.90 18.80
CA PHE A 355 8.09 -4.50 18.98
C PHE A 355 8.19 -4.13 20.46
N ASP A 356 8.52 -2.89 20.73
CA ASP A 356 8.44 -2.32 22.06
C ASP A 356 6.99 -2.29 22.53
N ARG A 357 6.71 -2.78 23.73
CA ARG A 357 5.34 -2.92 24.23
C ARG A 357 4.64 -1.57 24.42
N ASP A 358 5.37 -0.55 24.86
CA ASP A 358 4.78 0.74 25.22
C ASP A 358 4.60 1.64 24.00
N THR A 359 5.56 1.61 23.06
CA THR A 359 5.57 2.51 21.89
C THR A 359 5.04 1.87 20.61
N GLY A 360 5.06 0.53 20.55
CA GLY A 360 4.77 -0.22 19.33
C GLY A 360 5.85 -0.16 18.26
N GLU A 361 6.97 0.52 18.51
CA GLU A 361 8.08 0.64 17.56
C GLU A 361 8.82 -0.68 17.40
N ALA A 362 9.25 -0.98 16.17
CA ALA A 362 9.99 -2.21 15.89
C ALA A 362 11.36 -2.21 16.57
N LEU A 363 11.64 -3.26 17.31
CA LEU A 363 12.93 -3.53 17.91
C LEU A 363 13.80 -4.24 16.87
N ARG A 364 14.56 -3.46 16.09
CA ARG A 364 15.47 -4.02 15.08
C ARG A 364 16.84 -4.26 15.68
N PRO A 365 17.53 -5.36 15.33
CA PRO A 365 18.96 -5.47 15.59
C PRO A 365 19.68 -4.31 14.87
N ASP A 366 20.68 -3.72 15.54
CA ASP A 366 21.49 -2.70 14.90
C ASP A 366 22.09 -3.27 13.59
N LYS A 367 21.55 -2.88 12.45
CA LYS A 367 22.15 -3.18 11.16
C LYS A 367 23.51 -2.49 11.17
N ALA A 368 24.57 -3.25 11.46
CA ALA A 368 25.95 -2.80 11.26
C ALA A 368 26.00 -2.13 9.87
N ALA A 369 26.32 -0.84 9.85
CA ALA A 369 26.32 -0.03 8.64
C ALA A 369 26.95 -0.82 7.50
N LYS A 370 26.17 -1.23 6.50
CA LYS A 370 26.73 -1.84 5.28
C LYS A 370 27.74 -0.83 4.74
N PRO A 371 29.02 -1.22 4.54
CA PRO A 371 29.98 -0.33 3.93
C PRO A 371 29.44 0.07 2.56
N ALA A 372 29.37 1.38 2.30
CA ALA A 372 28.98 1.94 1.02
C ALA A 372 29.84 1.30 -0.07
N GLN A 373 29.21 0.61 -1.01
CA GLN A 373 29.83 0.15 -2.25
C GLN A 373 29.67 1.22 -3.33
#